data_1bc6353e65805833802858045926b1e2
#
_entry.id   1bc6353e65805833802858045926b1e2
#
_cell.length_a   1.000
_cell.length_b   1.000
_cell.length_c   1.000
_cell.angle_alpha   90.00
_cell.angle_beta   90.00
_cell.angle_gamma   90.00
#
_symmetry.space_group_name_H-M   'P 1'
#
loop_
_entity.id
_entity.type
_entity.pdbx_description
1 polymer ?
#
loop_
_entity_poly.entity_id
_entity_poly.type
_entity_poly.pdbx_seq_one_letter_code
_entity_poly.pdbx_strand_id
1 'polypeptide(L)'
;VNELFTFSVYSDTLHIGEIFMSTKTATLKAGEIEVEFPILEGTEGHSVIDIRKLGASGYFTFDPGFMATGSCESSITFIDGAKGILLHRGYSIEDLARHSSYLEVCHMLLHDATPNAEEFQEFQDTITRHTMVHEQLNMFFHGFRNDAHPMAMLCGTVGAMSSFYHSDLDVKDPEQRVRSAHRLIAKMPTLVAMCYKYNVGQPFVYPRNDLSYAANFLNMMFSVPAEDYKISPTVERAMDRIFILHADHEQNASTSTVRLAGSSGANPYACIAAGVASLWGPAHGGANEACLKMLEEIGTVDRIPEFVARAKDKDDPFRLMGFGHRVYKNHDPRATVMRESCHEVLAEMNVKNPLLQVAMELERIALSDPYFVEKKLFPNVDFYSGIVLSAIGIPTNMFTCIFALARTVGWISHWHEMLSQPGQKIGRPRQLYTGHSKRDYSPITK
;
A
#
# COMPACT_ATOMS: atom_id res chain seq x y z
N VAL A 1 -40.54 -0.41 -5.64
CA VAL A 1 -40.57 -0.57 -7.09
C VAL A 1 -39.30 -1.30 -7.41
N ASN A 2 -39.45 -2.61 -7.74
CA ASN A 2 -38.34 -3.49 -8.09
C ASN A 2 -37.94 -3.20 -9.53
N GLU A 3 -36.81 -2.53 -9.73
CA GLU A 3 -36.11 -2.56 -10.99
C GLU A 3 -35.02 -3.66 -10.91
N LEU A 4 -35.26 -4.73 -11.64
CA LEU A 4 -34.29 -5.79 -11.91
C LEU A 4 -33.21 -5.25 -12.84
N PHE A 5 -32.05 -4.96 -12.29
CA PHE A 5 -30.85 -4.73 -13.10
C PHE A 5 -30.27 -6.09 -13.52
N THR A 6 -30.35 -6.37 -14.80
CA THR A 6 -29.65 -7.49 -15.43
C THR A 6 -28.16 -7.12 -15.54
N PHE A 7 -27.31 -7.72 -14.72
CA PHE A 7 -25.88 -7.65 -14.89
C PHE A 7 -25.46 -8.53 -16.07
N SER A 8 -24.79 -7.94 -17.03
CA SER A 8 -24.07 -8.67 -18.07
C SER A 8 -22.88 -9.39 -17.40
N VAL A 9 -22.91 -10.71 -17.40
CA VAL A 9 -21.82 -11.53 -16.90
C VAL A 9 -20.73 -11.54 -17.97
N TYR A 10 -19.69 -10.72 -17.77
CA TYR A 10 -18.44 -10.95 -18.49
C TYR A 10 -17.83 -12.24 -17.95
N SER A 11 -17.63 -13.21 -18.83
CA SER A 11 -16.90 -14.42 -18.50
C SER A 11 -15.42 -14.02 -18.38
N ASP A 12 -14.99 -13.73 -17.16
CA ASP A 12 -13.57 -13.53 -16.84
C ASP A 12 -12.82 -14.83 -17.11
N THR A 13 -12.26 -14.95 -18.31
CA THR A 13 -11.18 -15.88 -18.57
C THR A 13 -9.93 -15.21 -18.01
N LEU A 14 -9.68 -15.41 -16.72
CA LEU A 14 -8.40 -15.08 -16.10
C LEU A 14 -7.30 -15.78 -16.93
N HIS A 15 -6.51 -15.01 -17.67
CA HIS A 15 -5.25 -15.49 -18.21
C HIS A 15 -4.32 -15.74 -17.03
N ILE A 16 -4.42 -16.94 -16.43
CA ILE A 16 -3.39 -17.45 -15.52
C ILE A 16 -2.17 -17.62 -16.41
N GLY A 17 -1.16 -16.79 -16.18
CA GLY A 17 0.11 -16.86 -16.89
C GLY A 17 0.60 -18.30 -16.88
N GLU A 18 0.89 -18.87 -18.04
CA GLU A 18 1.42 -20.23 -18.16
C GLU A 18 2.77 -20.24 -17.45
N ILE A 19 2.83 -20.97 -16.31
CA ILE A 19 4.10 -21.28 -15.67
C ILE A 19 4.83 -22.21 -16.60
N PHE A 20 5.85 -21.71 -17.30
CA PHE A 20 6.74 -22.57 -18.05
C PHE A 20 7.51 -23.44 -17.06
N MET A 21 7.14 -24.73 -16.98
CA MET A 21 7.96 -25.71 -16.28
C MET A 21 9.31 -25.78 -17.01
N SER A 22 10.32 -25.14 -16.45
CA SER A 22 11.69 -25.28 -16.89
C SER A 22 12.09 -26.75 -16.72
N THR A 23 12.84 -27.29 -17.68
CA THR A 23 13.50 -28.60 -17.54
C THR A 23 14.68 -28.54 -16.56
N LYS A 24 14.99 -27.34 -16.03
CA LYS A 24 16.09 -27.10 -15.08
C LYS A 24 15.67 -27.52 -13.67
N THR A 25 16.58 -28.16 -12.97
CA THR A 25 16.40 -28.56 -11.57
C THR A 25 17.55 -27.99 -10.73
N ALA A 26 17.28 -27.80 -9.43
CA ALA A 26 18.29 -27.50 -8.41
C ALA A 26 18.42 -28.70 -7.48
N THR A 27 19.63 -29.11 -7.13
CA THR A 27 19.88 -30.21 -6.23
C THR A 27 20.33 -29.70 -4.87
N LEU A 28 19.62 -30.10 -3.81
CA LEU A 28 20.04 -29.87 -2.42
C LEU A 28 20.67 -31.14 -1.85
N LYS A 29 21.89 -31.02 -1.34
CA LYS A 29 22.57 -32.06 -0.56
C LYS A 29 22.65 -31.64 0.90
N ALA A 30 22.15 -32.48 1.80
CA ALA A 30 22.23 -32.29 3.23
C ALA A 30 22.52 -33.62 3.94
N GLY A 31 23.75 -33.84 4.32
CA GLY A 31 24.21 -35.14 4.81
C GLY A 31 24.12 -36.22 3.72
N GLU A 32 23.41 -37.30 4.00
CA GLU A 32 23.13 -38.38 3.05
C GLU A 32 21.91 -38.14 2.15
N ILE A 33 21.20 -37.03 2.36
CA ILE A 33 20.00 -36.71 1.61
C ILE A 33 20.35 -35.86 0.40
N GLU A 34 19.89 -36.30 -0.77
CA GLU A 34 19.95 -35.58 -2.03
C GLU A 34 18.54 -35.46 -2.61
N VAL A 35 18.08 -34.23 -2.85
CA VAL A 35 16.73 -33.94 -3.35
C VAL A 35 16.81 -32.97 -4.51
N GLU A 36 16.11 -33.27 -5.60
CA GLU A 36 15.95 -32.38 -6.74
C GLU A 36 14.65 -31.58 -6.64
N PHE A 37 14.74 -30.28 -6.96
CA PHE A 37 13.64 -29.33 -6.96
C PHE A 37 13.48 -28.70 -8.33
N PRO A 38 12.22 -28.53 -8.83
CA PRO A 38 11.98 -27.76 -10.04
C PRO A 38 12.43 -26.31 -9.88
N ILE A 39 12.94 -25.72 -10.95
CA ILE A 39 13.15 -24.27 -11.07
C ILE A 39 11.96 -23.72 -11.85
N LEU A 40 11.27 -22.72 -11.28
CA LEU A 40 10.18 -22.01 -11.93
C LEU A 40 10.71 -20.68 -12.45
N GLU A 41 10.29 -20.32 -13.67
CA GLU A 41 10.66 -19.07 -14.32
C GLU A 41 9.38 -18.21 -14.46
N GLY A 42 9.44 -16.95 -14.00
CA GLY A 42 8.40 -15.96 -14.23
C GLY A 42 8.57 -15.28 -15.61
N THR A 43 7.62 -14.46 -16.00
CA THR A 43 7.72 -13.62 -17.20
C THR A 43 8.85 -12.61 -17.10
N GLU A 44 9.09 -12.12 -15.89
CA GLU A 44 10.17 -11.18 -15.56
C GLU A 44 10.84 -11.59 -14.24
N GLY A 45 12.05 -11.11 -14.01
CA GLY A 45 12.75 -11.24 -12.73
C GLY A 45 13.57 -12.50 -12.59
N HIS A 46 13.73 -12.95 -11.34
CA HIS A 46 14.58 -14.10 -10.99
C HIS A 46 13.79 -15.40 -11.02
N SER A 47 14.45 -16.48 -11.48
CA SER A 47 13.93 -17.84 -11.32
C SER A 47 13.86 -18.22 -9.84
N VAL A 48 12.91 -19.06 -9.46
CA VAL A 48 12.74 -19.54 -8.08
C VAL A 48 12.83 -21.06 -8.02
N ILE A 49 13.33 -21.59 -6.89
CA ILE A 49 13.40 -23.03 -6.62
C ILE A 49 12.12 -23.43 -5.87
N ASP A 50 11.34 -24.34 -6.44
CA ASP A 50 10.12 -24.85 -5.79
C ASP A 50 10.46 -25.87 -4.69
N ILE A 51 10.56 -25.39 -3.47
CA ILE A 51 10.92 -26.18 -2.29
C ILE A 51 9.74 -26.88 -1.60
N ARG A 52 8.52 -26.88 -2.18
CA ARG A 52 7.32 -27.46 -1.55
C ARG A 52 7.50 -28.92 -1.11
N LYS A 53 8.37 -29.67 -1.77
CA LYS A 53 8.67 -31.08 -1.42
C LYS A 53 9.72 -31.26 -0.34
N LEU A 54 10.43 -30.20 0.07
CA LEU A 54 11.54 -30.27 1.03
C LEU A 54 11.14 -30.88 2.38
N GLY A 55 9.91 -30.58 2.83
CA GLY A 55 9.40 -31.09 4.10
C GLY A 55 9.36 -32.63 4.20
N ALA A 56 9.27 -33.34 3.08
CA ALA A 56 9.29 -34.80 3.04
C ALA A 56 10.66 -35.41 3.37
N SER A 57 11.75 -34.63 3.18
CA SER A 57 13.12 -35.04 3.51
C SER A 57 13.51 -34.73 4.98
N GLY A 58 12.56 -34.19 5.79
CA GLY A 58 12.83 -33.83 7.18
C GLY A 58 13.44 -32.44 7.39
N TYR A 59 13.65 -31.68 6.31
CA TYR A 59 14.21 -30.32 6.35
C TYR A 59 13.19 -29.28 5.98
N PHE A 60 13.41 -28.04 6.41
CA PHE A 60 12.76 -26.83 5.92
C PHE A 60 13.72 -25.66 5.95
N THR A 61 13.43 -24.63 5.16
CA THR A 61 14.27 -23.43 5.06
C THR A 61 14.04 -22.50 6.26
N PHE A 62 15.06 -21.70 6.56
CA PHE A 62 14.99 -20.67 7.60
C PHE A 62 15.31 -19.31 6.98
N ASP A 63 14.27 -18.50 6.78
CA ASP A 63 14.34 -17.15 6.21
C ASP A 63 13.29 -16.23 6.89
N PRO A 64 13.60 -15.71 8.10
CA PRO A 64 12.63 -14.97 8.93
C PRO A 64 12.03 -13.72 8.27
N GLY A 65 12.73 -13.15 7.32
CA GLY A 65 12.31 -11.91 6.64
C GLY A 65 11.83 -12.10 5.21
N PHE A 66 11.69 -13.36 4.76
CA PHE A 66 11.38 -13.70 3.35
C PHE A 66 12.32 -13.03 2.33
N MET A 67 13.61 -12.86 2.71
CA MET A 67 14.59 -12.16 1.88
C MET A 67 14.97 -12.95 0.61
N ALA A 68 14.84 -14.27 0.67
CA ALA A 68 15.15 -15.19 -0.42
C ALA A 68 14.01 -16.20 -0.67
N THR A 69 12.80 -15.90 -0.21
CA THR A 69 11.66 -16.83 -0.27
C THR A 69 10.51 -16.19 -1.01
N GLY A 70 10.17 -16.70 -2.21
CA GLY A 70 8.92 -16.39 -2.90
C GLY A 70 7.74 -17.00 -2.14
N SER A 71 6.77 -16.19 -1.73
CA SER A 71 5.61 -16.63 -0.95
C SER A 71 4.37 -16.90 -1.80
N CYS A 72 4.35 -16.42 -3.03
CA CYS A 72 3.23 -16.55 -3.97
C CYS A 72 3.68 -16.30 -5.42
N GLU A 73 2.79 -16.65 -6.32
CA GLU A 73 2.79 -16.19 -7.71
C GLU A 73 1.82 -15.01 -7.81
N SER A 74 2.17 -13.99 -8.60
CA SER A 74 1.31 -12.82 -8.81
C SER A 74 1.61 -12.17 -10.16
N SER A 75 0.57 -11.71 -10.84
CA SER A 75 0.67 -10.94 -12.10
C SER A 75 0.41 -9.44 -11.90
N ILE A 76 0.25 -8.97 -10.65
CA ILE A 76 -0.20 -7.61 -10.35
C ILE A 76 0.92 -6.60 -10.49
N THR A 77 2.04 -6.82 -9.81
CA THR A 77 3.15 -5.85 -9.75
C THR A 77 4.50 -6.56 -9.88
N PHE A 78 5.35 -5.99 -10.72
CA PHE A 78 6.75 -6.40 -10.86
C PHE A 78 7.69 -5.26 -10.45
N ILE A 79 8.75 -5.61 -9.71
CA ILE A 79 9.79 -4.67 -9.27
C ILE A 79 11.17 -5.23 -9.62
N ASP A 80 11.95 -4.46 -10.40
CA ASP A 80 13.40 -4.64 -10.51
C ASP A 80 14.10 -3.49 -9.78
N GLY A 81 14.43 -3.72 -8.52
CA GLY A 81 15.07 -2.71 -7.69
C GLY A 81 16.48 -2.33 -8.15
N ALA A 82 17.18 -3.20 -8.88
CA ALA A 82 18.50 -2.90 -9.41
C ALA A 82 18.43 -1.94 -10.60
N LYS A 83 17.40 -2.08 -11.43
CA LYS A 83 17.15 -1.20 -12.59
C LYS A 83 16.27 0.00 -12.26
N GLY A 84 15.62 0.05 -11.08
CA GLY A 84 14.66 1.10 -10.74
C GLY A 84 13.36 0.98 -11.55
N ILE A 85 12.88 -0.23 -11.78
CA ILE A 85 11.66 -0.52 -12.53
C ILE A 85 10.55 -0.88 -11.56
N LEU A 86 9.37 -0.29 -11.75
CA LEU A 86 8.12 -0.67 -11.12
C LEU A 86 7.03 -0.72 -12.18
N LEU A 87 6.45 -1.90 -12.36
CA LEU A 87 5.36 -2.13 -13.32
C LEU A 87 4.09 -2.56 -12.58
N HIS A 88 2.95 -2.00 -12.97
CA HIS A 88 1.63 -2.51 -12.61
C HIS A 88 0.99 -3.14 -13.83
N ARG A 89 0.70 -4.44 -13.79
CA ARG A 89 0.17 -5.20 -14.93
C ARG A 89 0.99 -4.95 -16.24
N GLY A 90 2.31 -4.77 -16.11
CA GLY A 90 3.22 -4.53 -17.23
C GLY A 90 3.38 -3.06 -17.63
N TYR A 91 2.60 -2.13 -17.11
CA TYR A 91 2.70 -0.69 -17.39
C TYR A 91 3.63 0.00 -16.38
N SER A 92 4.47 0.94 -16.87
CA SER A 92 5.38 1.67 -15.99
C SER A 92 4.62 2.59 -15.04
N ILE A 93 5.08 2.67 -13.79
CA ILE A 93 4.44 3.53 -12.79
C ILE A 93 4.51 5.02 -13.17
N GLU A 94 5.58 5.43 -13.87
CA GLU A 94 5.72 6.81 -14.34
C GLU A 94 4.66 7.16 -15.39
N ASP A 95 4.42 6.26 -16.36
CA ASP A 95 3.41 6.48 -17.39
C ASP A 95 2.02 6.51 -16.79
N LEU A 96 1.70 5.57 -15.89
CA LEU A 96 0.42 5.55 -15.19
C LEU A 96 0.19 6.85 -14.40
N ALA A 97 1.19 7.32 -13.66
CA ALA A 97 1.05 8.53 -12.85
C ALA A 97 0.97 9.82 -13.69
N ARG A 98 1.51 9.82 -14.92
CA ARG A 98 1.43 10.99 -15.81
C ARG A 98 0.16 11.02 -16.65
N HIS A 99 -0.34 9.87 -17.07
CA HIS A 99 -1.32 9.79 -18.17
C HIS A 99 -2.65 9.16 -17.78
N SER A 100 -2.75 8.45 -16.63
CA SER A 100 -4.01 7.86 -16.19
C SER A 100 -4.56 8.55 -14.93
N SER A 101 -5.74 8.11 -14.51
CA SER A 101 -6.35 8.44 -13.22
C SER A 101 -6.22 7.29 -12.23
N TYR A 102 -6.37 7.58 -10.94
CA TYR A 102 -6.32 6.52 -9.92
C TYR A 102 -7.40 5.45 -10.13
N LEU A 103 -8.61 5.82 -10.56
CA LEU A 103 -9.67 4.84 -10.83
C LEU A 103 -9.37 3.95 -12.04
N GLU A 104 -8.70 4.46 -13.09
CA GLU A 104 -8.21 3.61 -14.19
C GLU A 104 -7.18 2.59 -13.68
N VAL A 105 -6.26 3.02 -12.82
CA VAL A 105 -5.29 2.13 -12.18
C VAL A 105 -5.99 1.11 -11.27
N CYS A 106 -7.02 1.52 -10.53
CA CYS A 106 -7.83 0.59 -9.72
C CYS A 106 -8.50 -0.48 -10.58
N HIS A 107 -9.10 -0.10 -11.70
CA HIS A 107 -9.70 -1.04 -12.63
C HIS A 107 -8.65 -2.03 -13.16
N MET A 108 -7.54 -1.51 -13.66
CA MET A 108 -6.46 -2.31 -14.23
C MET A 108 -5.86 -3.30 -13.22
N LEU A 109 -5.60 -2.88 -11.99
CA LEU A 109 -5.04 -3.76 -10.95
C LEU A 109 -6.02 -4.88 -10.57
N LEU A 110 -7.33 -4.57 -10.53
CA LEU A 110 -8.36 -5.50 -10.10
C LEU A 110 -8.73 -6.50 -11.21
N HIS A 111 -8.85 -6.03 -12.47
CA HIS A 111 -9.39 -6.80 -13.60
C HIS A 111 -8.34 -7.27 -14.61
N ASP A 112 -7.04 -6.98 -14.39
CA ASP A 112 -5.94 -7.38 -15.29
C ASP A 112 -6.03 -6.82 -16.71
N ALA A 113 -6.76 -5.73 -16.90
CA ALA A 113 -6.94 -5.08 -18.19
C ALA A 113 -7.11 -3.56 -18.03
N THR A 114 -6.54 -2.79 -18.97
CA THR A 114 -6.90 -1.37 -19.12
C THR A 114 -8.33 -1.28 -19.62
N PRO A 115 -9.21 -0.50 -18.97
CA PRO A 115 -10.59 -0.38 -19.41
C PRO A 115 -10.70 0.36 -20.74
N ASN A 116 -11.66 -0.02 -21.58
CA ASN A 116 -12.16 0.87 -22.62
C ASN A 116 -13.05 1.97 -22.01
N ALA A 117 -13.51 2.92 -22.81
CA ALA A 117 -14.28 4.08 -22.31
C ALA A 117 -15.61 3.68 -21.63
N GLU A 118 -16.30 2.65 -22.11
CA GLU A 118 -17.55 2.16 -21.55
C GLU A 118 -17.33 1.43 -20.22
N GLU A 119 -16.36 0.51 -20.17
CA GLU A 119 -15.94 -0.22 -18.97
C GLU A 119 -15.48 0.74 -17.87
N PHE A 120 -14.71 1.77 -18.26
CA PHE A 120 -14.27 2.78 -17.30
C PHE A 120 -15.42 3.59 -16.73
N GLN A 121 -16.38 4.00 -17.57
CA GLN A 121 -17.55 4.73 -17.11
C GLN A 121 -18.41 3.89 -16.15
N GLU A 122 -18.64 2.62 -16.47
CA GLU A 122 -19.38 1.71 -15.61
C GLU A 122 -18.68 1.50 -14.26
N PHE A 123 -17.36 1.31 -14.27
CA PHE A 123 -16.55 1.18 -13.06
C PHE A 123 -16.60 2.46 -12.23
N GLN A 124 -16.40 3.62 -12.85
CA GLN A 124 -16.46 4.92 -12.19
C GLN A 124 -17.83 5.16 -11.55
N ASP A 125 -18.92 4.88 -12.25
CA ASP A 125 -20.28 4.99 -11.75
C ASP A 125 -20.51 4.08 -10.55
N THR A 126 -20.01 2.85 -10.63
CA THR A 126 -20.09 1.88 -9.54
C THR A 126 -19.36 2.37 -8.30
N ILE A 127 -18.11 2.82 -8.44
CA ILE A 127 -17.35 3.37 -7.31
C ILE A 127 -18.04 4.58 -6.72
N THR A 128 -18.47 5.54 -7.56
CA THR A 128 -19.14 6.76 -7.13
C THR A 128 -20.40 6.49 -6.31
N ARG A 129 -21.21 5.50 -6.70
CA ARG A 129 -22.44 5.14 -5.99
C ARG A 129 -22.21 4.35 -4.70
N HIS A 130 -21.00 3.88 -4.43
CA HIS A 130 -20.65 3.12 -3.24
C HIS A 130 -19.87 3.92 -2.18
N THR A 131 -19.67 5.21 -2.36
CA THR A 131 -18.83 6.06 -1.49
C THR A 131 -19.40 6.28 -0.09
N MET A 132 -20.72 6.29 0.06
CA MET A 132 -21.37 6.47 1.37
C MET A 132 -21.15 5.26 2.28
N VAL A 133 -20.86 5.52 3.55
CA VAL A 133 -20.83 4.51 4.61
C VAL A 133 -22.18 4.46 5.34
N HIS A 134 -22.43 3.37 6.06
CA HIS A 134 -23.66 3.23 6.84
C HIS A 134 -23.68 4.24 7.99
N GLU A 135 -24.83 4.91 8.23
CA GLU A 135 -24.95 5.97 9.26
C GLU A 135 -24.59 5.51 10.67
N GLN A 136 -24.85 4.26 11.01
CA GLN A 136 -24.42 3.71 12.31
C GLN A 136 -22.91 3.69 12.50
N LEU A 137 -22.11 3.77 11.44
CA LEU A 137 -20.66 3.89 11.55
C LEU A 137 -20.24 5.20 12.21
N ASN A 138 -21.05 6.26 12.08
CA ASN A 138 -20.83 7.52 12.79
C ASN A 138 -20.83 7.30 14.30
N MET A 139 -21.76 6.47 14.82
CA MET A 139 -21.78 6.12 16.25
C MET A 139 -20.55 5.31 16.69
N PHE A 140 -20.00 4.49 15.80
CA PHE A 140 -18.79 3.75 16.08
C PHE A 140 -17.59 4.67 16.32
N PHE A 141 -17.50 5.79 15.59
CA PHE A 141 -16.46 6.80 15.85
C PHE A 141 -16.55 7.40 17.26
N HIS A 142 -17.75 7.57 17.82
CA HIS A 142 -17.92 8.06 19.20
C HIS A 142 -17.35 7.13 20.28
N GLY A 143 -17.02 5.89 19.93
CA GLY A 143 -16.32 4.96 20.81
C GLY A 143 -14.82 5.20 20.92
N PHE A 144 -14.23 5.98 20.01
CA PHE A 144 -12.82 6.35 20.08
C PHE A 144 -12.63 7.64 20.89
N ARG A 145 -11.45 7.81 21.44
CA ARG A 145 -11.02 9.12 21.94
C ARG A 145 -10.81 10.05 20.75
N ASN A 146 -11.12 11.33 20.88
CA ASN A 146 -10.93 12.31 19.84
C ASN A 146 -9.44 12.56 19.48
N ASP A 147 -8.52 12.31 20.44
CA ASP A 147 -7.08 12.36 20.28
C ASP A 147 -6.45 11.01 19.83
N ALA A 148 -7.28 10.01 19.50
CA ALA A 148 -6.79 8.73 19.02
C ALA A 148 -6.05 8.91 17.69
N HIS A 149 -4.99 8.12 17.48
CA HIS A 149 -4.26 8.14 16.22
C HIS A 149 -5.18 7.74 15.05
N PRO A 150 -5.23 8.48 13.93
CA PRO A 150 -6.13 8.19 12.80
C PRO A 150 -6.02 6.77 12.27
N MET A 151 -4.83 6.18 12.24
CA MET A 151 -4.64 4.78 11.83
C MET A 151 -5.32 3.77 12.75
N ALA A 152 -5.43 4.05 14.06
CA ALA A 152 -6.17 3.19 14.98
C ALA A 152 -7.66 3.22 14.67
N MET A 153 -8.20 4.42 14.42
CA MET A 153 -9.60 4.60 14.02
C MET A 153 -9.88 3.93 12.67
N LEU A 154 -8.99 4.12 11.68
CA LEU A 154 -9.13 3.52 10.36
C LEU A 154 -9.11 1.99 10.44
N CYS A 155 -8.17 1.40 11.18
CA CYS A 155 -8.10 -0.05 11.38
C CYS A 155 -9.40 -0.61 11.99
N GLY A 156 -9.90 0.05 13.04
CA GLY A 156 -11.15 -0.34 13.69
C GLY A 156 -12.38 -0.21 12.78
N THR A 157 -12.50 0.90 12.06
CA THR A 157 -13.66 1.17 11.20
C THR A 157 -13.71 0.29 9.97
N VAL A 158 -12.56 0.01 9.33
CA VAL A 158 -12.47 -0.94 8.21
C VAL A 158 -12.89 -2.35 8.66
N GLY A 159 -12.40 -2.82 9.80
CA GLY A 159 -12.81 -4.11 10.35
C GLY A 159 -14.32 -4.15 10.69
N ALA A 160 -14.86 -3.06 11.25
CA ALA A 160 -16.28 -2.93 11.60
C ALA A 160 -17.19 -3.01 10.36
N MET A 161 -16.72 -2.65 9.16
CA MET A 161 -17.49 -2.78 7.91
C MET A 161 -17.99 -4.22 7.68
N SER A 162 -17.31 -5.24 8.19
CA SER A 162 -17.76 -6.63 8.11
C SER A 162 -19.18 -6.82 8.66
N SER A 163 -19.55 -6.07 9.71
CA SER A 163 -20.87 -6.19 10.34
C SER A 163 -22.01 -5.58 9.52
N PHE A 164 -21.68 -4.65 8.61
CA PHE A 164 -22.68 -4.00 7.75
C PHE A 164 -22.94 -4.75 6.44
N TYR A 165 -22.03 -5.66 6.06
CA TYR A 165 -22.11 -6.43 4.82
C TYR A 165 -22.11 -7.95 5.04
N HIS A 166 -22.42 -8.41 6.24
CA HIS A 166 -22.33 -9.81 6.67
C HIS A 166 -23.09 -10.82 5.78
N SER A 167 -24.12 -10.39 5.09
CA SER A 167 -24.89 -11.24 4.16
C SER A 167 -24.26 -11.42 2.76
N ASP A 168 -23.14 -10.72 2.50
CA ASP A 168 -22.52 -10.62 1.17
C ASP A 168 -20.98 -10.78 1.33
N LEU A 169 -20.56 -11.84 2.02
CA LEU A 169 -19.16 -12.10 2.40
C LEU A 169 -18.69 -13.50 2.04
N ASP A 170 -19.39 -14.21 1.12
CA ASP A 170 -18.91 -15.51 0.66
C ASP A 170 -17.66 -15.30 -0.21
N VAL A 171 -16.50 -15.63 0.36
CA VAL A 171 -15.21 -15.52 -0.32
C VAL A 171 -15.03 -16.51 -1.47
N LYS A 172 -15.91 -17.51 -1.60
CA LYS A 172 -15.90 -18.47 -2.71
C LYS A 172 -16.65 -17.94 -3.92
N ASP A 173 -17.56 -16.98 -3.72
CA ASP A 173 -18.33 -16.33 -4.78
C ASP A 173 -17.51 -15.21 -5.41
N PRO A 174 -17.11 -15.31 -6.70
CA PRO A 174 -16.34 -14.29 -7.39
C PRO A 174 -17.04 -12.92 -7.43
N GLU A 175 -18.37 -12.90 -7.60
CA GLU A 175 -19.12 -11.65 -7.68
C GLU A 175 -19.13 -10.92 -6.33
N GLN A 176 -19.26 -11.62 -5.21
CA GLN A 176 -19.18 -11.03 -3.89
C GLN A 176 -17.76 -10.52 -3.59
N ARG A 177 -16.72 -11.22 -4.09
CA ARG A 177 -15.35 -10.72 -3.97
C ARG A 177 -15.16 -9.39 -4.69
N VAL A 178 -15.59 -9.29 -5.96
CA VAL A 178 -15.49 -8.07 -6.76
C VAL A 178 -16.32 -6.95 -6.14
N ARG A 179 -17.56 -7.23 -5.73
CA ARG A 179 -18.43 -6.24 -5.06
C ARG A 179 -17.82 -5.71 -3.76
N SER A 180 -17.18 -6.57 -2.99
CA SER A 180 -16.46 -6.17 -1.78
C SER A 180 -15.23 -5.30 -2.10
N ALA A 181 -14.52 -5.60 -3.20
CA ALA A 181 -13.41 -4.78 -3.68
C ALA A 181 -13.89 -3.37 -4.07
N HIS A 182 -14.96 -3.27 -4.85
CA HIS A 182 -15.57 -1.98 -5.22
C HIS A 182 -15.98 -1.17 -3.98
N ARG A 183 -16.61 -1.80 -2.98
CA ARG A 183 -17.00 -1.14 -1.72
C ARG A 183 -15.80 -0.63 -0.92
N LEU A 184 -14.73 -1.40 -0.85
CA LEU A 184 -13.51 -1.00 -0.15
C LEU A 184 -12.85 0.18 -0.85
N ILE A 185 -12.63 0.11 -2.16
CA ILE A 185 -12.08 1.21 -2.95
C ILE A 185 -12.92 2.48 -2.78
N ALA A 186 -14.26 2.36 -2.90
CA ALA A 186 -15.18 3.49 -2.84
C ALA A 186 -15.25 4.16 -1.47
N LYS A 187 -15.18 3.38 -0.37
CA LYS A 187 -15.44 3.88 0.99
C LYS A 187 -14.20 4.32 1.75
N MET A 188 -13.01 3.89 1.33
CA MET A 188 -11.77 4.28 2.01
C MET A 188 -11.55 5.80 2.08
N PRO A 189 -11.81 6.60 1.02
CA PRO A 189 -11.73 8.06 1.14
C PRO A 189 -12.64 8.63 2.21
N THR A 190 -13.88 8.12 2.28
CA THR A 190 -14.87 8.57 3.29
C THR A 190 -14.39 8.23 4.70
N LEU A 191 -13.92 6.99 4.93
CA LEU A 191 -13.42 6.58 6.25
C LEU A 191 -12.19 7.39 6.68
N VAL A 192 -11.25 7.64 5.77
CA VAL A 192 -10.05 8.44 6.05
C VAL A 192 -10.43 9.89 6.37
N ALA A 193 -11.32 10.50 5.60
CA ALA A 193 -11.81 11.83 5.87
C ALA A 193 -12.57 11.92 7.21
N MET A 194 -13.36 10.90 7.57
CA MET A 194 -14.03 10.81 8.87
C MET A 194 -13.03 10.74 10.03
N CYS A 195 -11.92 9.99 9.89
CA CYS A 195 -10.86 9.97 10.90
C CYS A 195 -10.30 11.38 11.16
N TYR A 196 -10.03 12.13 10.09
CA TYR A 196 -9.58 13.52 10.20
C TYR A 196 -10.62 14.43 10.86
N LYS A 197 -11.85 14.42 10.36
CA LYS A 197 -12.96 15.25 10.88
C LYS A 197 -13.23 14.99 12.35
N TYR A 198 -13.16 13.73 12.76
CA TYR A 198 -13.33 13.36 14.16
C TYR A 198 -12.21 13.90 15.05
N ASN A 199 -10.94 13.78 14.61
CA ASN A 199 -9.80 14.32 15.35
C ASN A 199 -9.88 15.84 15.57
N VAL A 200 -10.31 16.59 14.55
CA VAL A 200 -10.39 18.06 14.63
C VAL A 200 -11.71 18.55 15.21
N GLY A 201 -12.61 17.65 15.57
CA GLY A 201 -13.92 17.99 16.18
C GLY A 201 -14.90 18.68 15.23
N GLN A 202 -14.77 18.42 13.92
CA GLN A 202 -15.64 18.97 12.89
C GLN A 202 -16.72 17.94 12.46
N PRO A 203 -17.87 18.39 11.94
CA PRO A 203 -18.89 17.48 11.41
C PRO A 203 -18.34 16.69 10.22
N PHE A 204 -18.80 15.45 10.08
CA PHE A 204 -18.51 14.65 8.90
C PHE A 204 -19.13 15.28 7.66
N VAL A 205 -18.38 15.21 6.55
CA VAL A 205 -18.83 15.68 5.24
C VAL A 205 -19.16 14.48 4.38
N TYR A 206 -20.35 14.48 3.79
CA TYR A 206 -20.77 13.40 2.91
C TYR A 206 -20.11 13.48 1.54
N PRO A 207 -19.86 12.34 0.89
CA PRO A 207 -19.32 12.31 -0.46
C PRO A 207 -20.30 12.91 -1.47
N ARG A 208 -19.76 13.44 -2.56
CA ARG A 208 -20.50 14.06 -3.66
C ARG A 208 -20.25 13.27 -4.95
N ASN A 209 -21.33 12.99 -5.70
CA ASN A 209 -21.24 12.17 -6.92
C ASN A 209 -20.78 12.96 -8.16
N ASP A 210 -20.73 14.30 -8.05
CA ASP A 210 -20.28 15.20 -9.13
C ASP A 210 -18.77 15.49 -9.10
N LEU A 211 -18.06 14.97 -8.13
CA LEU A 211 -16.62 15.15 -7.98
C LEU A 211 -15.83 13.88 -8.39
N SER A 212 -14.62 14.09 -8.89
CA SER A 212 -13.66 13.01 -9.08
C SER A 212 -13.29 12.33 -7.75
N TYR A 213 -12.65 11.18 -7.80
CA TYR A 213 -12.23 10.44 -6.61
C TYR A 213 -11.31 11.27 -5.68
N ALA A 214 -10.30 11.93 -6.25
CA ALA A 214 -9.38 12.78 -5.49
C ALA A 214 -10.05 14.06 -4.99
N ALA A 215 -10.85 14.72 -5.83
CA ALA A 215 -11.60 15.91 -5.46
C ALA A 215 -12.61 15.62 -4.35
N ASN A 216 -13.29 14.48 -4.43
CA ASN A 216 -14.28 14.08 -3.42
C ASN A 216 -13.60 13.82 -2.06
N PHE A 217 -12.44 13.17 -2.06
CA PHE A 217 -11.64 13.01 -0.85
C PHE A 217 -11.26 14.35 -0.22
N LEU A 218 -10.71 15.28 -1.01
CA LEU A 218 -10.35 16.63 -0.55
C LEU A 218 -11.56 17.40 -0.02
N ASN A 219 -12.71 17.30 -0.71
CA ASN A 219 -13.96 17.90 -0.27
C ASN A 219 -14.38 17.35 1.10
N MET A 220 -14.42 16.02 1.26
CA MET A 220 -14.81 15.43 2.54
C MET A 220 -13.85 15.78 3.68
N MET A 221 -12.58 15.95 3.37
CA MET A 221 -11.57 16.28 4.36
C MET A 221 -11.63 17.75 4.78
N PHE A 222 -11.79 18.69 3.86
CA PHE A 222 -11.57 20.12 4.13
C PHE A 222 -12.84 20.98 4.13
N SER A 223 -13.91 20.57 3.48
CA SER A 223 -15.15 21.35 3.51
C SER A 223 -15.71 21.53 4.92
N VAL A 224 -16.26 22.69 5.18
CA VAL A 224 -16.97 23.03 6.41
C VAL A 224 -18.34 23.63 6.06
N PRO A 225 -19.36 23.51 6.93
CA PRO A 225 -20.71 24.04 6.62
C PRO A 225 -20.76 25.56 6.45
N ALA A 226 -19.74 26.28 6.90
CA ALA A 226 -19.73 27.74 6.95
C ALA A 226 -19.30 28.40 5.64
N GLU A 227 -18.58 27.67 4.76
CA GLU A 227 -18.04 28.23 3.52
C GLU A 227 -17.85 27.16 2.45
N ASP A 228 -17.81 27.57 1.18
CA ASP A 228 -17.52 26.68 0.06
C ASP A 228 -16.02 26.37 -0.02
N TYR A 229 -15.69 25.09 -0.05
CA TYR A 229 -14.34 24.63 -0.32
C TYR A 229 -14.08 24.56 -1.84
N LYS A 230 -13.11 25.33 -2.31
CA LYS A 230 -12.69 25.33 -3.71
C LYS A 230 -11.49 24.43 -3.92
N ILE A 231 -11.67 23.38 -4.72
CA ILE A 231 -10.63 22.44 -5.04
C ILE A 231 -9.80 22.99 -6.21
N SER A 232 -8.49 23.11 -6.00
CA SER A 232 -7.57 23.45 -7.08
C SER A 232 -7.32 22.23 -7.99
N PRO A 233 -7.39 22.38 -9.32
CA PRO A 233 -7.07 21.30 -10.25
C PRO A 233 -5.65 20.74 -10.08
N THR A 234 -4.68 21.58 -9.72
CA THR A 234 -3.30 21.15 -9.44
C THR A 234 -3.23 20.29 -8.19
N VAL A 235 -3.93 20.68 -7.13
CA VAL A 235 -4.01 19.91 -5.87
C VAL A 235 -4.74 18.58 -6.09
N GLU A 236 -5.85 18.60 -6.83
CA GLU A 236 -6.58 17.40 -7.24
C GLU A 236 -5.67 16.42 -8.00
N ARG A 237 -4.96 16.93 -9.02
CA ARG A 237 -4.04 16.12 -9.81
C ARG A 237 -2.87 15.56 -8.97
N ALA A 238 -2.34 16.35 -8.05
CA ALA A 238 -1.28 15.90 -7.15
C ALA A 238 -1.74 14.79 -6.22
N MET A 239 -2.97 14.89 -5.68
CA MET A 239 -3.56 13.82 -4.86
C MET A 239 -3.81 12.55 -5.67
N ASP A 240 -4.31 12.66 -6.88
CA ASP A 240 -4.53 11.53 -7.78
C ASP A 240 -3.20 10.80 -8.08
N ARG A 241 -2.13 11.55 -8.39
CA ARG A 241 -0.77 11.01 -8.56
C ARG A 241 -0.24 10.33 -7.29
N ILE A 242 -0.47 10.92 -6.10
CA ILE A 242 -0.12 10.29 -4.82
C ILE A 242 -0.82 8.94 -4.69
N PHE A 243 -2.09 8.86 -5.00
CA PHE A 243 -2.84 7.61 -4.94
C PHE A 243 -2.27 6.57 -5.91
N ILE A 244 -1.99 6.94 -7.16
CA ILE A 244 -1.40 6.04 -8.16
C ILE A 244 -0.04 5.51 -7.68
N LEU A 245 0.86 6.40 -7.23
CA LEU A 245 2.22 6.03 -6.82
C LEU A 245 2.27 5.14 -5.57
N HIS A 246 1.17 5.08 -4.81
CA HIS A 246 1.05 4.24 -3.62
C HIS A 246 0.09 3.04 -3.79
N ALA A 247 -0.53 2.89 -4.97
CA ALA A 247 -1.59 1.90 -5.22
C ALA A 247 -1.17 0.46 -4.92
N ASP A 248 0.02 0.06 -5.34
CA ASP A 248 0.61 -1.25 -5.00
C ASP A 248 2.14 -1.22 -4.98
N HIS A 249 2.75 -2.20 -4.32
CA HIS A 249 4.20 -2.37 -4.27
C HIS A 249 4.59 -3.82 -3.93
N GLU A 250 4.07 -4.77 -4.72
CA GLU A 250 4.38 -6.21 -4.60
C GLU A 250 4.11 -6.78 -3.19
N GLN A 251 4.89 -7.79 -2.77
CA GLN A 251 4.77 -8.47 -1.48
C GLN A 251 5.48 -7.70 -0.35
N ASN A 252 5.07 -6.45 -0.10
CA ASN A 252 5.46 -5.73 1.10
C ASN A 252 4.78 -6.32 2.36
N ALA A 253 5.17 -5.87 3.55
CA ALA A 253 4.69 -6.42 4.82
C ALA A 253 3.14 -6.40 4.94
N SER A 254 2.48 -5.32 4.53
CA SER A 254 1.02 -5.23 4.62
C SER A 254 0.29 -6.08 3.58
N THR A 255 0.80 -6.14 2.34
CA THR A 255 0.25 -7.02 1.29
C THR A 255 0.37 -8.49 1.70
N SER A 256 1.54 -8.91 2.20
CA SER A 256 1.75 -10.27 2.71
C SER A 256 0.84 -10.58 3.91
N THR A 257 0.59 -9.61 4.78
CA THR A 257 -0.35 -9.74 5.91
C THR A 257 -1.78 -9.95 5.42
N VAL A 258 -2.23 -9.19 4.42
CA VAL A 258 -3.56 -9.34 3.80
C VAL A 258 -3.70 -10.73 3.17
N ARG A 259 -2.71 -11.19 2.40
CA ARG A 259 -2.73 -12.53 1.80
C ARG A 259 -2.71 -13.62 2.89
N LEU A 260 -1.91 -13.47 3.93
CA LEU A 260 -1.85 -14.44 5.03
C LEU A 260 -3.19 -14.53 5.76
N ALA A 261 -3.80 -13.41 6.12
CA ALA A 261 -5.13 -13.36 6.74
C ALA A 261 -6.19 -13.98 5.80
N GLY A 262 -6.21 -13.58 4.54
CA GLY A 262 -7.14 -14.08 3.52
C GLY A 262 -6.99 -15.57 3.24
N SER A 263 -5.79 -16.13 3.42
CA SER A 263 -5.52 -17.56 3.20
C SER A 263 -6.36 -18.47 4.09
N SER A 264 -6.84 -17.99 5.21
CA SER A 264 -7.76 -18.70 6.11
C SER A 264 -9.24 -18.65 5.69
N GLY A 265 -9.56 -17.93 4.59
CA GLY A 265 -10.93 -17.65 4.18
C GLY A 265 -11.57 -16.49 4.94
N ALA A 266 -10.77 -15.63 5.58
CA ALA A 266 -11.27 -14.43 6.25
C ALA A 266 -11.87 -13.44 5.24
N ASN A 267 -12.93 -12.74 5.65
CA ASN A 267 -13.61 -11.77 4.81
C ASN A 267 -12.70 -10.58 4.43
N PRO A 268 -12.96 -9.91 3.30
CA PRO A 268 -12.06 -8.87 2.79
C PRO A 268 -11.87 -7.70 3.73
N TYR A 269 -12.90 -7.25 4.44
CA TYR A 269 -12.79 -6.12 5.37
C TYR A 269 -11.84 -6.43 6.54
N ALA A 270 -11.92 -7.63 7.10
CA ALA A 270 -10.99 -8.08 8.13
C ALA A 270 -9.55 -8.20 7.61
N CYS A 271 -9.38 -8.70 6.38
CA CYS A 271 -8.07 -8.79 5.75
C CYS A 271 -7.46 -7.40 5.49
N ILE A 272 -8.24 -6.44 5.00
CA ILE A 272 -7.77 -5.08 4.77
C ILE A 272 -7.48 -4.38 6.10
N ALA A 273 -8.28 -4.59 7.15
CA ALA A 273 -7.96 -4.08 8.49
C ALA A 273 -6.61 -4.60 9.00
N ALA A 274 -6.29 -5.88 8.75
CA ALA A 274 -4.97 -6.44 9.08
C ALA A 274 -3.85 -5.79 8.26
N GLY A 275 -4.10 -5.48 6.98
CA GLY A 275 -3.20 -4.69 6.13
C GLY A 275 -2.95 -3.29 6.68
N VAL A 276 -4.00 -2.59 7.10
CA VAL A 276 -3.93 -1.27 7.75
C VAL A 276 -3.10 -1.35 9.04
N ALA A 277 -3.33 -2.37 9.88
CA ALA A 277 -2.56 -2.58 11.10
C ALA A 277 -1.06 -2.80 10.82
N SER A 278 -0.73 -3.61 9.81
CA SER A 278 0.66 -3.84 9.40
C SER A 278 1.30 -2.58 8.81
N LEU A 279 0.56 -1.81 8.02
CA LEU A 279 1.05 -0.56 7.42
C LEU A 279 1.37 0.48 8.49
N TRP A 280 0.64 0.52 9.59
CA TRP A 280 0.86 1.48 10.68
C TRP A 280 2.19 1.28 11.40
N GLY A 281 2.84 0.13 11.25
CA GLY A 281 4.15 -0.13 11.87
C GLY A 281 5.23 0.88 11.41
N PRO A 282 6.09 1.37 12.33
CA PRO A 282 7.12 2.37 12.00
C PRO A 282 8.17 1.86 11.00
N ALA A 283 8.32 0.55 10.86
CA ALA A 283 9.22 -0.06 9.88
C ALA A 283 8.60 -0.21 8.48
N HIS A 284 7.35 0.25 8.28
CA HIS A 284 6.63 0.12 7.01
C HIS A 284 6.04 1.47 6.56
N GLY A 285 4.81 1.82 6.91
CA GLY A 285 4.16 3.05 6.42
C GLY A 285 4.55 4.35 7.14
N GLY A 286 5.31 4.26 8.24
CA GLY A 286 5.75 5.44 9.01
C GLY A 286 6.92 6.23 8.40
N ALA A 287 7.49 5.79 7.27
CA ALA A 287 8.67 6.43 6.66
C ALA A 287 8.37 7.86 6.19
N ASN A 288 7.20 8.11 5.67
CA ASN A 288 6.73 9.41 5.20
C ASN A 288 6.64 10.45 6.33
N GLU A 289 6.01 10.08 7.46
CA GLU A 289 5.98 10.93 8.66
C GLU A 289 7.39 11.19 9.22
N ALA A 290 8.23 10.17 9.26
CA ALA A 290 9.59 10.29 9.76
C ALA A 290 10.44 11.23 8.86
N CYS A 291 10.20 11.22 7.55
CA CYS A 291 10.86 12.12 6.61
C CYS A 291 10.50 13.58 6.89
N LEU A 292 9.21 13.89 7.05
CA LEU A 292 8.78 15.25 7.34
C LEU A 292 9.33 15.74 8.69
N LYS A 293 9.25 14.94 9.75
CA LYS A 293 9.81 15.25 11.08
C LYS A 293 11.32 15.54 11.01
N MET A 294 12.05 14.78 10.19
CA MET A 294 13.48 15.03 9.95
C MET A 294 13.70 16.39 9.27
N LEU A 295 12.92 16.73 8.24
CA LEU A 295 13.03 18.03 7.57
C LEU A 295 12.70 19.19 8.53
N GLU A 296 11.71 19.01 9.39
CA GLU A 296 11.35 19.96 10.46
C GLU A 296 12.47 20.11 11.50
N GLU A 297 13.14 19.01 11.89
CA GLU A 297 14.28 19.02 12.81
C GLU A 297 15.47 19.77 12.19
N ILE A 298 15.76 19.59 10.92
CA ILE A 298 16.78 20.34 10.19
C ILE A 298 16.39 21.82 10.14
N GLY A 299 15.17 22.13 9.77
CA GLY A 299 14.51 23.44 9.79
C GLY A 299 15.01 24.43 8.77
N THR A 300 16.34 24.61 8.61
CA THR A 300 16.96 25.60 7.70
C THR A 300 18.13 25.02 6.90
N VAL A 301 18.40 25.60 5.73
CA VAL A 301 19.43 25.13 4.79
C VAL A 301 20.85 25.18 5.40
N ASP A 302 21.13 26.17 6.21
CA ASP A 302 22.44 26.36 6.87
C ASP A 302 22.75 25.25 7.90
N ARG A 303 21.76 24.56 8.42
CA ARG A 303 21.95 23.42 9.33
C ARG A 303 22.19 22.09 8.63
N ILE A 304 21.94 22.00 7.33
CA ILE A 304 22.10 20.74 6.56
C ILE A 304 23.49 20.12 6.72
N PRO A 305 24.62 20.87 6.66
CA PRO A 305 25.95 20.29 6.82
C PRO A 305 26.15 19.53 8.14
N GLU A 306 25.58 20.03 9.25
CA GLU A 306 25.57 19.35 10.56
C GLU A 306 24.87 17.98 10.48
N PHE A 307 23.65 17.97 9.94
CA PHE A 307 22.85 16.74 9.83
C PHE A 307 23.41 15.72 8.83
N VAL A 308 24.03 16.21 7.76
CA VAL A 308 24.74 15.35 6.80
C VAL A 308 25.95 14.70 7.46
N ALA A 309 26.69 15.45 8.30
CA ALA A 309 27.81 14.88 9.07
C ALA A 309 27.34 13.80 10.05
N ARG A 310 26.25 14.05 10.79
CA ARG A 310 25.61 13.06 11.67
C ARG A 310 25.15 11.82 10.91
N ALA A 311 24.55 11.97 9.73
CA ALA A 311 24.10 10.84 8.90
C ALA A 311 25.27 9.96 8.38
N LYS A 312 26.47 10.56 8.23
CA LYS A 312 27.70 9.85 7.83
C LYS A 312 28.38 9.13 9.00
N ASP A 313 28.14 9.59 10.23
CA ASP A 313 28.67 9.00 11.44
C ASP A 313 27.89 7.69 11.76
N LYS A 314 28.63 6.58 11.89
CA LYS A 314 28.04 5.26 12.19
C LYS A 314 27.54 5.18 13.65
N ASP A 315 28.15 5.95 14.54
CA ASP A 315 27.86 5.95 15.97
C ASP A 315 26.72 6.91 16.33
N ASP A 316 26.39 7.89 15.47
CA ASP A 316 25.19 8.75 15.62
C ASP A 316 23.92 7.97 15.25
N PRO A 317 22.87 8.00 16.07
CA PRO A 317 21.59 7.34 15.77
C PRO A 317 20.82 8.02 14.64
N PHE A 318 21.18 9.26 14.26
CA PHE A 318 20.48 9.99 13.21
C PHE A 318 20.60 9.30 11.86
N ARG A 319 19.48 9.26 11.12
CA ARG A 319 19.42 8.74 9.75
C ARG A 319 18.64 9.69 8.86
N LEU A 320 19.09 9.86 7.62
CA LEU A 320 18.32 10.57 6.60
C LEU A 320 17.11 9.75 6.18
N MET A 321 15.93 10.14 6.65
CA MET A 321 14.67 9.54 6.30
C MET A 321 14.24 10.00 4.90
N GLY A 322 13.60 9.12 4.12
CA GLY A 322 13.25 9.39 2.72
C GLY A 322 14.41 9.21 1.73
N PHE A 323 15.56 8.68 2.19
CA PHE A 323 16.73 8.39 1.36
C PHE A 323 17.07 6.90 1.38
N GLY A 324 17.37 6.37 0.20
CA GLY A 324 17.56 4.93 0.00
C GLY A 324 16.22 4.19 0.04
N HIS A 325 16.27 2.93 -0.34
CA HIS A 325 15.09 2.07 -0.33
C HIS A 325 15.51 0.61 -0.10
N ARG A 326 14.65 -0.16 0.56
CA ARG A 326 14.95 -1.57 0.83
C ARG A 326 15.06 -2.39 -0.46
N VAL A 327 14.26 -2.05 -1.47
CA VAL A 327 14.18 -2.73 -2.76
C VAL A 327 15.04 -2.01 -3.81
N TYR A 328 14.79 -0.73 -4.07
CA TYR A 328 15.54 0.03 -5.07
C TYR A 328 16.98 0.27 -4.64
N LYS A 329 17.92 -0.22 -5.48
CA LYS A 329 19.37 -0.04 -5.29
C LYS A 329 19.93 1.10 -6.11
N ASN A 330 19.09 1.77 -6.91
CA ASN A 330 19.44 2.90 -7.74
C ASN A 330 18.43 4.02 -7.50
N HIS A 331 17.46 4.21 -8.35
CA HIS A 331 16.46 5.27 -8.30
C HIS A 331 15.08 4.68 -8.04
N ASP A 332 14.30 5.32 -7.16
CA ASP A 332 12.88 5.02 -7.00
C ASP A 332 12.09 5.71 -8.13
N PRO A 333 11.48 4.98 -9.06
CA PRO A 333 10.82 5.58 -10.23
C PRO A 333 9.66 6.51 -9.83
N ARG A 334 9.09 6.31 -8.65
CA ARG A 334 8.01 7.14 -8.12
C ARG A 334 8.48 8.54 -7.70
N ALA A 335 9.74 8.66 -7.27
CA ALA A 335 10.29 9.91 -6.76
C ALA A 335 10.32 11.02 -7.83
N THR A 336 10.56 10.69 -9.09
CA THR A 336 10.57 11.68 -10.18
C THR A 336 9.22 12.36 -10.35
N VAL A 337 8.14 11.58 -10.46
CA VAL A 337 6.78 12.12 -10.64
C VAL A 337 6.33 12.88 -9.38
N MET A 338 6.70 12.37 -8.21
CA MET A 338 6.35 13.03 -6.94
C MET A 338 7.05 14.39 -6.80
N ARG A 339 8.30 14.50 -7.26
CA ARG A 339 9.04 15.75 -7.32
C ARG A 339 8.38 16.77 -8.25
N GLU A 340 7.97 16.34 -9.46
CA GLU A 340 7.22 17.18 -10.41
C GLU A 340 5.95 17.74 -9.74
N SER A 341 5.14 16.88 -9.14
CA SER A 341 3.91 17.28 -8.42
C SER A 341 4.18 18.22 -7.25
N CYS A 342 5.29 18.03 -6.53
CA CYS A 342 5.71 18.91 -5.45
C CYS A 342 5.96 20.32 -5.97
N HIS A 343 6.71 20.48 -7.07
CA HIS A 343 6.97 21.79 -7.67
C HIS A 343 5.68 22.47 -8.18
N GLU A 344 4.78 21.71 -8.83
CA GLU A 344 3.50 22.21 -9.32
C GLU A 344 2.64 22.79 -8.18
N VAL A 345 2.44 22.00 -7.10
CA VAL A 345 1.63 22.40 -5.93
C VAL A 345 2.19 23.64 -5.23
N LEU A 346 3.51 23.66 -4.99
CA LEU A 346 4.15 24.76 -4.27
C LEU A 346 4.16 26.06 -5.08
N ALA A 347 4.30 25.98 -6.39
CA ALA A 347 4.23 27.12 -7.29
C ALA A 347 2.82 27.76 -7.27
N GLU A 348 1.77 26.94 -7.34
CA GLU A 348 0.37 27.43 -7.33
C GLU A 348 -0.03 28.02 -5.97
N MET A 349 0.30 27.32 -4.90
CA MET A 349 -0.11 27.76 -3.56
C MET A 349 0.71 28.96 -3.05
N ASN A 350 1.71 29.41 -3.82
CA ASN A 350 2.63 30.49 -3.43
C ASN A 350 3.20 30.29 -2.01
N VAL A 351 3.37 29.03 -1.59
CA VAL A 351 3.87 28.69 -0.26
C VAL A 351 5.38 28.78 -0.28
N LYS A 352 5.91 29.80 0.37
CA LYS A 352 7.33 29.84 0.77
C LYS A 352 7.52 28.84 1.91
N ASN A 353 7.54 27.56 1.61
CA ASN A 353 7.78 26.53 2.61
C ASN A 353 9.30 26.37 2.83
N PRO A 354 9.83 26.72 4.00
CA PRO A 354 11.24 26.55 4.30
C PRO A 354 11.71 25.08 4.15
N LEU A 355 10.82 24.14 4.43
CA LEU A 355 11.13 22.71 4.33
C LEU A 355 11.41 22.27 2.88
N LEU A 356 10.80 22.93 1.87
CA LEU A 356 11.13 22.64 0.48
C LEU A 356 12.58 23.04 0.15
N GLN A 357 13.03 24.21 0.63
CA GLN A 357 14.40 24.64 0.40
C GLN A 357 15.39 23.66 1.02
N VAL A 358 15.09 23.19 2.23
CA VAL A 358 15.88 22.13 2.90
C VAL A 358 15.85 20.86 2.09
N ALA A 359 14.68 20.43 1.61
CA ALA A 359 14.54 19.21 0.82
C ALA A 359 15.31 19.29 -0.50
N MET A 360 15.19 20.38 -1.26
CA MET A 360 15.91 20.56 -2.52
C MET A 360 17.42 20.57 -2.33
N GLU A 361 17.93 21.20 -1.27
CA GLU A 361 19.36 21.22 -1.00
C GLU A 361 19.86 19.85 -0.52
N LEU A 362 19.10 19.14 0.30
CA LEU A 362 19.40 17.75 0.68
C LEU A 362 19.43 16.81 -0.55
N GLU A 363 18.47 16.97 -1.46
CA GLU A 363 18.46 16.22 -2.72
C GLU A 363 19.73 16.50 -3.52
N ARG A 364 20.08 17.79 -3.72
CA ARG A 364 21.29 18.19 -4.44
C ARG A 364 22.54 17.58 -3.83
N ILE A 365 22.65 17.56 -2.52
CA ILE A 365 23.78 16.96 -1.81
C ILE A 365 23.78 15.45 -2.00
N ALA A 366 22.66 14.77 -1.80
CA ALA A 366 22.56 13.32 -1.94
C ALA A 366 22.90 12.82 -3.35
N LEU A 367 22.58 13.61 -4.39
CA LEU A 367 22.88 13.28 -5.78
C LEU A 367 24.35 13.57 -6.17
N SER A 368 25.10 14.36 -5.37
CA SER A 368 26.47 14.80 -5.71
C SER A 368 27.55 14.38 -4.71
N ASP A 369 27.21 14.12 -3.47
CA ASP A 369 28.16 13.75 -2.42
C ASP A 369 28.58 12.28 -2.57
N PRO A 370 29.90 11.97 -2.65
CA PRO A 370 30.40 10.62 -2.87
C PRO A 370 29.86 9.56 -1.90
N TYR A 371 29.67 9.91 -0.62
CA TYR A 371 29.17 8.99 0.40
C TYR A 371 27.75 8.49 0.06
N PHE A 372 26.84 9.40 -0.35
CA PHE A 372 25.47 9.03 -0.69
C PHE A 372 25.40 8.31 -2.03
N VAL A 373 26.19 8.76 -3.02
CA VAL A 373 26.26 8.13 -4.35
C VAL A 373 26.80 6.69 -4.25
N GLU A 374 27.90 6.48 -3.55
CA GLU A 374 28.49 5.14 -3.35
C GLU A 374 27.55 4.20 -2.60
N LYS A 375 26.85 4.70 -1.59
CA LYS A 375 25.87 3.94 -0.83
C LYS A 375 24.48 3.87 -1.46
N LYS A 376 24.28 4.54 -2.59
CA LYS A 376 23.01 4.60 -3.33
C LYS A 376 21.84 5.11 -2.47
N LEU A 377 22.09 6.12 -1.65
CA LEU A 377 21.09 6.76 -0.78
C LEU A 377 20.40 7.90 -1.53
N PHE A 378 19.65 7.55 -2.56
CA PHE A 378 18.86 8.50 -3.36
C PHE A 378 17.52 8.81 -2.71
N PRO A 379 16.91 9.99 -2.97
CA PRO A 379 15.55 10.30 -2.53
C PRO A 379 14.54 9.28 -3.06
N ASN A 380 13.61 8.87 -2.21
CA ASN A 380 12.51 7.98 -2.55
C ASN A 380 11.16 8.73 -2.59
N VAL A 381 10.05 8.02 -2.83
CA VAL A 381 8.72 8.62 -2.93
C VAL A 381 8.29 9.35 -1.65
N ASP A 382 8.71 8.86 -0.47
CA ASP A 382 8.33 9.44 0.83
C ASP A 382 8.96 10.82 1.06
N PHE A 383 10.10 11.10 0.40
CA PHE A 383 10.82 12.36 0.52
C PHE A 383 9.98 13.56 0.06
N TYR A 384 9.30 13.45 -1.10
CA TYR A 384 8.50 14.56 -1.63
C TYR A 384 7.02 14.50 -1.23
N SER A 385 6.45 13.30 -1.06
CA SER A 385 5.02 13.16 -0.75
C SER A 385 4.63 13.83 0.56
N GLY A 386 5.50 13.77 1.59
CA GLY A 386 5.28 14.47 2.85
C GLY A 386 5.18 15.99 2.68
N ILE A 387 6.02 16.57 1.82
CA ILE A 387 6.00 18.01 1.53
C ILE A 387 4.72 18.41 0.81
N VAL A 388 4.31 17.62 -0.19
CA VAL A 388 3.06 17.86 -0.94
C VAL A 388 1.85 17.78 0.00
N LEU A 389 1.73 16.72 0.79
CA LEU A 389 0.63 16.55 1.74
C LEU A 389 0.58 17.69 2.77
N SER A 390 1.73 18.09 3.30
CA SER A 390 1.84 19.23 4.22
C SER A 390 1.43 20.54 3.56
N ALA A 391 1.85 20.79 2.31
CA ALA A 391 1.49 22.00 1.56
C ALA A 391 -0.02 22.09 1.30
N ILE A 392 -0.68 20.96 1.04
CA ILE A 392 -2.13 20.88 0.87
C ILE A 392 -2.88 21.10 2.21
N GLY A 393 -2.21 21.02 3.35
CA GLY A 393 -2.80 21.19 4.68
C GLY A 393 -3.22 19.88 5.36
N ILE A 394 -2.77 18.74 4.85
CA ILE A 394 -2.99 17.44 5.49
C ILE A 394 -2.02 17.32 6.67
N PRO A 395 -2.50 17.07 7.91
CA PRO A 395 -1.62 16.93 9.06
C PRO A 395 -0.82 15.63 9.02
N THR A 396 0.38 15.65 9.57
CA THR A 396 1.36 14.56 9.49
C THR A 396 0.82 13.21 9.98
N ASN A 397 -0.01 13.20 11.03
CA ASN A 397 -0.64 11.97 11.55
C ASN A 397 -1.65 11.31 10.60
N MET A 398 -2.04 12.00 9.51
CA MET A 398 -2.91 11.48 8.47
C MET A 398 -2.15 10.83 7.30
N PHE A 399 -0.83 11.01 7.20
CA PHE A 399 -0.06 10.57 6.03
C PHE A 399 -0.16 9.06 5.79
N THR A 400 -0.02 8.26 6.84
CA THR A 400 -0.17 6.80 6.74
C THR A 400 -1.61 6.39 6.40
N CYS A 401 -2.62 7.18 6.79
CA CYS A 401 -4.02 6.95 6.37
C CYS A 401 -4.20 7.20 4.87
N ILE A 402 -3.56 8.25 4.32
CA ILE A 402 -3.54 8.51 2.87
C ILE A 402 -2.88 7.35 2.13
N PHE A 403 -1.78 6.84 2.66
CA PHE A 403 -1.11 5.66 2.13
C PHE A 403 -2.04 4.43 2.15
N ALA A 404 -2.73 4.16 3.25
CA ALA A 404 -3.68 3.06 3.37
C ALA A 404 -4.83 3.17 2.36
N LEU A 405 -5.37 4.40 2.16
CA LEU A 405 -6.39 4.68 1.15
C LEU A 405 -5.89 4.24 -0.23
N ALA A 406 -4.75 4.76 -0.64
CA ALA A 406 -4.17 4.48 -1.94
C ALA A 406 -3.84 2.98 -2.13
N ARG A 407 -3.29 2.32 -1.11
CA ARG A 407 -2.86 0.92 -1.12
C ARG A 407 -4.03 -0.08 -1.07
N THR A 408 -5.21 0.35 -0.74
CA THR A 408 -6.39 -0.53 -0.61
C THR A 408 -6.65 -1.32 -1.90
N VAL A 409 -6.50 -0.70 -3.06
CA VAL A 409 -6.69 -1.40 -4.35
C VAL A 409 -5.65 -2.52 -4.52
N GLY A 410 -4.38 -2.26 -4.23
CA GLY A 410 -3.33 -3.29 -4.29
C GLY A 410 -3.62 -4.45 -3.35
N TRP A 411 -3.94 -4.17 -2.10
CA TRP A 411 -4.29 -5.19 -1.11
C TRP A 411 -5.46 -6.07 -1.55
N ILE A 412 -6.55 -5.44 -2.01
CA ILE A 412 -7.75 -6.19 -2.39
C ILE A 412 -7.55 -6.96 -3.71
N SER A 413 -6.74 -6.45 -4.63
CA SER A 413 -6.38 -7.17 -5.85
C SER A 413 -5.54 -8.40 -5.54
N HIS A 414 -4.55 -8.29 -4.66
CA HIS A 414 -3.76 -9.45 -4.19
C HIS A 414 -4.59 -10.48 -3.42
N TRP A 415 -5.56 -10.03 -2.62
CA TRP A 415 -6.50 -10.91 -1.94
C TRP A 415 -7.41 -11.63 -2.94
N HIS A 416 -7.95 -10.92 -3.93
CA HIS A 416 -8.81 -11.46 -4.98
C HIS A 416 -8.04 -12.46 -5.85
N GLU A 417 -6.85 -12.10 -6.32
CA GLU A 417 -5.98 -12.99 -7.10
C GLU A 417 -5.68 -14.29 -6.36
N MET A 418 -5.27 -14.22 -5.09
CA MET A 418 -4.98 -15.39 -4.26
C MET A 418 -6.17 -16.34 -4.17
N LEU A 419 -7.38 -15.82 -3.96
CA LEU A 419 -8.60 -16.64 -3.84
C LEU A 419 -9.11 -17.18 -5.18
N SER A 420 -8.64 -16.61 -6.29
CA SER A 420 -8.96 -17.08 -7.65
C SER A 420 -8.00 -18.17 -8.13
N GLN A 421 -6.84 -18.32 -7.49
CA GLN A 421 -5.84 -19.33 -7.84
C GLN A 421 -6.30 -20.74 -7.43
N PRO A 422 -6.19 -21.75 -8.32
CA PRO A 422 -6.48 -23.13 -7.96
C PRO A 422 -5.46 -23.66 -6.93
N GLY A 423 -5.94 -24.41 -5.96
CA GLY A 423 -5.05 -25.05 -4.96
C GLY A 423 -4.53 -24.14 -3.88
N GLN A 424 -5.15 -22.97 -3.68
CA GLN A 424 -4.85 -22.06 -2.57
C GLN A 424 -4.84 -22.82 -1.23
N LYS A 425 -3.86 -22.55 -0.39
CA LYS A 425 -3.69 -23.18 0.92
C LYS A 425 -3.59 -22.14 2.01
N ILE A 426 -4.06 -22.50 3.21
CA ILE A 426 -3.85 -21.66 4.39
C ILE A 426 -2.36 -21.49 4.68
N GLY A 427 -1.92 -20.25 4.86
CA GLY A 427 -0.56 -19.91 5.23
C GLY A 427 -0.25 -20.36 6.64
N ARG A 428 0.71 -21.27 6.79
CA ARG A 428 1.19 -21.77 8.08
C ARG A 428 2.70 -21.93 8.04
N PRO A 429 3.46 -20.86 8.34
CA PRO A 429 4.92 -20.92 8.39
C PRO A 429 5.43 -21.96 9.38
N ARG A 430 6.59 -22.53 9.13
CA ARG A 430 7.32 -23.39 10.05
C ARG A 430 8.11 -22.53 11.03
N GLN A 431 8.45 -23.11 12.19
CA GLN A 431 9.36 -22.48 13.16
C GLN A 431 10.46 -23.44 13.58
N LEU A 432 11.65 -22.91 13.83
CA LEU A 432 12.72 -23.60 14.54
C LEU A 432 12.45 -23.44 16.04
N TYR A 433 12.10 -24.55 16.71
CA TYR A 433 11.85 -24.52 18.14
C TYR A 433 13.17 -24.52 18.93
N THR A 434 13.36 -23.51 19.77
CA THR A 434 14.53 -23.30 20.61
C THR A 434 14.20 -23.31 22.12
N GLY A 435 12.99 -23.70 22.48
CA GLY A 435 12.55 -23.76 23.87
C GLY A 435 13.01 -25.02 24.60
N HIS A 436 12.45 -25.26 25.79
CA HIS A 436 12.75 -26.45 26.57
C HIS A 436 12.26 -27.72 25.90
N SER A 437 12.99 -28.82 26.08
CA SER A 437 12.48 -30.15 25.81
C SER A 437 11.26 -30.47 26.69
N LYS A 438 10.56 -31.56 26.37
CA LYS A 438 9.39 -32.00 27.15
C LYS A 438 9.70 -32.05 28.64
N ARG A 439 8.86 -31.38 29.43
CA ARG A 439 8.92 -31.38 30.91
C ARG A 439 7.61 -31.88 31.48
N ASP A 440 7.66 -32.55 32.64
CA ASP A 440 6.45 -32.92 33.37
C ASP A 440 5.86 -31.69 34.04
N TYR A 441 4.56 -31.57 33.96
CA TYR A 441 3.83 -30.49 34.60
C TYR A 441 3.52 -30.88 36.08
N SER A 442 3.97 -30.03 36.98
CA SER A 442 3.59 -30.14 38.42
C SER A 442 2.54 -29.08 38.70
N PRO A 443 1.30 -29.47 39.09
CA PRO A 443 0.26 -28.52 39.44
C PRO A 443 0.68 -27.66 40.65
N ILE A 444 0.25 -26.40 40.66
CA ILE A 444 0.39 -25.53 41.83
C ILE A 444 -0.51 -26.12 42.94
N THR A 445 0.12 -26.68 43.93
CA THR A 445 -0.60 -27.09 45.13
C THR A 445 -1.12 -25.85 45.85
N LYS A 446 -2.44 -25.79 46.14
CA LYS A 446 -3.06 -24.73 46.93
C LYS A 446 -2.67 -24.85 48.40
#